data_4e63fcfe7fd71b09b63530bd7c3e58ff
#
_entry.id   4e63fcfe7fd71b09b63530bd7c3e58ff
#
_cell.length_a   1.000
_cell.length_b   1.000
_cell.length_c   1.000
_cell.angle_alpha   90.00
_cell.angle_beta   90.00
_cell.angle_gamma   90.00
#
_symmetry.space_group_name_H-M   'P 1'
#
loop_
_entity.id
_entity.type
_entity.pdbx_description
1 polymer ?
#
loop_
_entity_poly.entity_id
_entity_poly.type
_entity_poly.pdbx_seq_one_letter_code
_entity_poly.pdbx_strand_id
1 'polypeptide(L)'
;RVASSLARVGLDLATVGDKSPFELSGGQQRRVAFAGVLAMEPEVLVLDEPMAGLDPAARSDFLGLIDRLHRDGLTAVMVSHSMDDLANCCDRIVVMNEGTVFAEGTPAQVFAYADELKSIGLGVPAAQRMALALARADVPLRLDGLYTVESLADELADLLIGCSDGSSNVSDKAKSKTVAREEGC
;
A
#
# COMPACT_ATOMS: atom_id res chain seq x y z
N ARG A 1 -6.98 3.83 32.72
CA ARG A 1 -6.81 2.86 31.64
C ARG A 1 -7.92 2.95 30.59
N VAL A 2 -9.21 2.77 30.95
CA VAL A 2 -10.34 2.80 29.97
C VAL A 2 -10.34 4.08 29.13
N ALA A 3 -10.33 5.25 29.79
CA ALA A 3 -10.33 6.54 29.09
C ALA A 3 -9.10 6.69 28.16
N SER A 4 -7.93 6.29 28.62
CA SER A 4 -6.69 6.32 27.84
C SER A 4 -6.77 5.39 26.60
N SER A 5 -7.28 4.18 26.76
CA SER A 5 -7.43 3.22 25.66
C SER A 5 -8.47 3.68 24.63
N LEU A 6 -9.58 4.29 25.08
CA LEU A 6 -10.56 4.90 24.19
C LEU A 6 -9.97 6.08 23.41
N ALA A 7 -9.20 6.95 24.07
CA ALA A 7 -8.51 8.06 23.40
C ALA A 7 -7.54 7.59 22.33
N ARG A 8 -6.79 6.50 22.57
CA ARG A 8 -5.87 5.90 21.59
C ARG A 8 -6.58 5.46 20.29
N VAL A 9 -7.83 5.04 20.38
CA VAL A 9 -8.64 4.65 19.22
C VAL A 9 -9.51 5.79 18.67
N GLY A 10 -9.31 7.02 19.16
CA GLY A 10 -10.05 8.22 18.71
C GLY A 10 -11.50 8.28 19.22
N LEU A 11 -11.77 7.70 20.38
CA LEU A 11 -13.07 7.77 21.06
C LEU A 11 -12.94 8.54 22.37
N ASP A 12 -13.95 9.38 22.68
CA ASP A 12 -14.06 10.03 23.96
C ASP A 12 -14.97 9.22 24.88
N LEU A 13 -14.49 8.96 26.11
CA LEU A 13 -15.26 8.25 27.15
C LEU A 13 -16.60 8.91 27.42
N ALA A 14 -16.67 10.26 27.43
CA ALA A 14 -17.93 10.99 27.63
C ALA A 14 -18.94 10.71 26.51
N THR A 15 -18.50 10.38 25.32
CA THR A 15 -19.37 10.11 24.18
C THR A 15 -19.89 8.67 24.13
N VAL A 16 -19.12 7.70 24.62
CA VAL A 16 -19.42 6.28 24.46
C VAL A 16 -19.60 5.53 25.78
N GLY A 17 -19.17 6.10 26.91
CA GLY A 17 -19.04 5.39 28.17
C GLY A 17 -20.37 4.89 28.76
N ASP A 18 -21.45 5.68 28.62
CA ASP A 18 -22.78 5.35 29.14
C ASP A 18 -23.69 4.67 28.09
N LYS A 19 -23.19 4.47 26.86
CA LYS A 19 -23.96 3.84 25.77
C LYS A 19 -23.90 2.32 25.82
N SER A 20 -25.03 1.69 25.55
CA SER A 20 -25.06 0.28 25.24
C SER A 20 -24.24 0.02 23.95
N PRO A 21 -23.51 -1.12 23.84
CA PRO A 21 -22.85 -1.49 22.61
C PRO A 21 -23.77 -1.46 21.36
N PHE A 22 -25.06 -1.73 21.53
CA PHE A 22 -26.06 -1.70 20.45
C PHE A 22 -26.45 -0.30 19.98
N GLU A 23 -26.14 0.74 20.77
CA GLU A 23 -26.39 2.14 20.43
C GLU A 23 -25.20 2.79 19.70
N LEU A 24 -24.10 2.07 19.60
CA LEU A 24 -22.89 2.49 18.90
C LEU A 24 -22.99 2.16 17.41
N SER A 25 -22.45 3.04 16.56
CA SER A 25 -22.25 2.69 15.14
C SER A 25 -21.28 1.50 15.02
N GLY A 26 -21.35 0.76 13.92
CA GLY A 26 -20.46 -0.40 13.70
C GLY A 26 -18.97 -0.05 13.82
N GLY A 27 -18.57 1.14 13.33
CA GLY A 27 -17.21 1.65 13.50
C GLY A 27 -16.86 1.96 14.97
N GLN A 28 -17.79 2.54 15.72
CA GLN A 28 -17.58 2.78 17.16
C GLN A 28 -17.50 1.47 17.95
N GLN A 29 -18.38 0.50 17.67
CA GLN A 29 -18.34 -0.83 18.30
C GLN A 29 -16.97 -1.48 18.13
N ARG A 30 -16.45 -1.47 16.89
CA ARG A 30 -15.13 -2.03 16.57
C ARG A 30 -14.00 -1.29 17.29
N ARG A 31 -14.03 0.04 17.31
CA ARG A 31 -13.04 0.85 18.05
C ARG A 31 -13.10 0.62 19.55
N VAL A 32 -14.29 0.46 20.13
CA VAL A 32 -14.46 0.11 21.56
C VAL A 32 -13.91 -1.27 21.86
N ALA A 33 -14.21 -2.27 21.02
CA ALA A 33 -13.65 -3.62 21.17
C ALA A 33 -12.11 -3.59 21.11
N PHE A 34 -11.57 -2.82 20.17
CA PHE A 34 -10.12 -2.65 20.02
C PHE A 34 -9.50 -1.92 21.23
N ALA A 35 -10.16 -0.89 21.76
CA ALA A 35 -9.75 -0.21 23.00
C ALA A 35 -9.71 -1.17 24.19
N GLY A 36 -10.64 -2.13 24.25
CA GLY A 36 -10.65 -3.19 25.26
C GLY A 36 -9.39 -4.06 25.24
N VAL A 37 -8.92 -4.41 24.04
CA VAL A 37 -7.66 -5.15 23.89
C VAL A 37 -6.46 -4.28 24.28
N LEU A 38 -6.44 -3.02 23.86
CA LEU A 38 -5.35 -2.07 24.20
C LEU A 38 -5.31 -1.75 25.70
N ALA A 39 -6.44 -1.85 26.42
CA ALA A 39 -6.48 -1.64 27.86
C ALA A 39 -5.70 -2.70 28.65
N MET A 40 -5.41 -3.86 28.05
CA MET A 40 -4.54 -4.88 28.62
C MET A 40 -3.04 -4.54 28.49
N GLU A 41 -2.71 -3.46 27.75
CA GLU A 41 -1.34 -3.00 27.49
C GLU A 41 -0.45 -4.11 26.89
N PRO A 42 -0.90 -4.75 25.76
CA PRO A 42 -0.14 -5.84 25.17
C PRO A 42 1.17 -5.32 24.53
N GLU A 43 2.23 -6.10 24.61
CA GLU A 43 3.49 -5.84 23.88
C GLU A 43 3.36 -6.21 22.40
N VAL A 44 2.55 -7.24 22.12
CA VAL A 44 2.28 -7.74 20.76
C VAL A 44 0.77 -7.84 20.53
N LEU A 45 0.32 -7.27 19.44
CA LEU A 45 -1.07 -7.32 19.00
C LEU A 45 -1.19 -8.19 17.76
N VAL A 46 -2.03 -9.22 17.82
CA VAL A 46 -2.34 -10.07 16.68
C VAL A 46 -3.72 -9.73 16.14
N LEU A 47 -3.79 -9.43 14.86
CA LEU A 47 -4.98 -9.01 14.14
C LEU A 47 -5.26 -9.99 13.00
N ASP A 48 -6.41 -10.62 13.02
CA ASP A 48 -6.84 -11.54 11.96
C ASP A 48 -7.93 -10.84 11.12
N GLU A 49 -7.64 -10.63 9.83
CA GLU A 49 -8.50 -9.95 8.85
C GLU A 49 -9.14 -8.65 9.39
N PRO A 50 -8.38 -7.73 9.97
CA PRO A 50 -8.96 -6.60 10.70
C PRO A 50 -9.71 -5.60 9.79
N MET A 51 -9.47 -5.64 8.48
CA MET A 51 -10.11 -4.76 7.48
C MET A 51 -11.39 -5.34 6.88
N ALA A 52 -11.73 -6.61 7.19
CA ALA A 52 -12.88 -7.27 6.59
C ALA A 52 -14.19 -6.51 6.86
N GLY A 53 -14.95 -6.22 5.80
CA GLY A 53 -16.24 -5.52 5.92
C GLY A 53 -16.16 -4.03 6.24
N LEU A 54 -14.98 -3.40 6.19
CA LEU A 54 -14.83 -1.95 6.30
C LEU A 54 -15.03 -1.28 4.93
N ASP A 55 -15.71 -0.14 4.94
CA ASP A 55 -15.68 0.78 3.80
C ASP A 55 -14.27 1.42 3.65
N PRO A 56 -13.95 2.02 2.49
CA PRO A 56 -12.61 2.57 2.23
C PRO A 56 -12.16 3.63 3.25
N ALA A 57 -13.08 4.47 3.75
CA ALA A 57 -12.74 5.51 4.73
C ALA A 57 -12.41 4.89 6.08
N ALA A 58 -13.26 3.97 6.57
CA ALA A 58 -13.03 3.25 7.83
C ALA A 58 -11.75 2.38 7.78
N ARG A 59 -11.42 1.82 6.60
CA ARG A 59 -10.18 1.07 6.37
C ARG A 59 -8.96 1.97 6.50
N SER A 60 -8.94 3.12 5.84
CA SER A 60 -7.86 4.10 5.93
C SER A 60 -7.65 4.59 7.37
N ASP A 61 -8.76 4.91 8.07
CA ASP A 61 -8.73 5.32 9.48
C ASP A 61 -8.12 4.25 10.39
N PHE A 62 -8.46 2.97 10.13
CA PHE A 62 -7.96 1.86 10.95
C PHE A 62 -6.48 1.60 10.67
N LEU A 63 -6.02 1.63 9.41
CA LEU A 63 -4.60 1.54 9.06
C LEU A 63 -3.80 2.66 9.71
N GLY A 64 -4.30 3.90 9.64
CA GLY A 64 -3.68 5.03 10.33
C GLY A 64 -3.65 4.89 11.86
N LEU A 65 -4.61 4.17 12.44
CA LEU A 65 -4.58 3.83 13.87
C LEU A 65 -3.46 2.83 14.18
N ILE A 66 -3.35 1.75 13.41
CA ILE A 66 -2.29 0.74 13.60
C ILE A 66 -0.91 1.38 13.45
N ASP A 67 -0.71 2.21 12.42
CA ASP A 67 0.55 2.94 12.21
C ASP A 67 0.93 3.82 13.41
N ARG A 68 -0.02 4.57 13.99
CA ARG A 68 0.23 5.36 15.22
C ARG A 68 0.62 4.48 16.39
N LEU A 69 -0.09 3.36 16.61
CA LEU A 69 0.20 2.45 17.71
C LEU A 69 1.58 1.79 17.55
N HIS A 70 1.96 1.47 16.31
CA HIS A 70 3.27 0.94 16.00
C HIS A 70 4.38 1.96 16.30
N ARG A 71 4.21 3.21 15.89
CA ARG A 71 5.14 4.31 16.25
C ARG A 71 5.26 4.54 17.75
N ASP A 72 4.19 4.26 18.50
CA ASP A 72 4.16 4.30 19.97
C ASP A 72 4.87 3.07 20.61
N GLY A 73 5.44 2.17 19.79
CA GLY A 73 6.22 1.02 20.25
C GLY A 73 5.44 -0.30 20.34
N LEU A 74 4.18 -0.36 19.87
CA LEU A 74 3.42 -1.61 19.83
C LEU A 74 3.87 -2.46 18.63
N THR A 75 4.20 -3.72 18.89
CA THR A 75 4.42 -4.69 17.81
C THR A 75 3.06 -5.22 17.33
N ALA A 76 2.78 -5.11 16.04
CA ALA A 76 1.56 -5.64 15.43
C ALA A 76 1.87 -6.77 14.44
N VAL A 77 1.15 -7.88 14.57
CA VAL A 77 1.13 -8.97 13.59
C VAL A 77 -0.24 -8.97 12.95
N MET A 78 -0.30 -8.80 11.63
CA MET A 78 -1.55 -8.75 10.90
C MET A 78 -1.64 -9.89 9.90
N VAL A 79 -2.73 -10.66 9.96
CA VAL A 79 -3.08 -11.65 8.94
C VAL A 79 -4.06 -10.98 7.98
N SER A 80 -3.75 -10.97 6.71
CA SER A 80 -4.61 -10.40 5.66
C SER A 80 -4.34 -11.05 4.32
N HIS A 81 -5.37 -11.10 3.47
CA HIS A 81 -5.28 -11.48 2.06
C HIS A 81 -5.24 -10.25 1.12
N SER A 82 -5.25 -9.04 1.67
CA SER A 82 -5.17 -7.79 0.90
C SER A 82 -3.72 -7.38 0.69
N MET A 83 -3.21 -7.59 -0.51
CA MET A 83 -1.84 -7.20 -0.87
C MET A 83 -1.62 -5.69 -0.78
N ASP A 84 -2.66 -4.89 -1.08
CA ASP A 84 -2.58 -3.43 -0.99
C ASP A 84 -2.41 -2.96 0.46
N ASP A 85 -3.10 -3.58 1.44
CA ASP A 85 -2.93 -3.23 2.85
C ASP A 85 -1.53 -3.59 3.34
N LEU A 86 -1.08 -4.82 3.03
CA LEU A 86 0.25 -5.29 3.43
C LEU A 86 1.35 -4.42 2.84
N ALA A 87 1.19 -3.98 1.58
CA ALA A 87 2.13 -3.08 0.91
C ALA A 87 2.27 -1.72 1.61
N ASN A 88 1.17 -1.22 2.19
CA ASN A 88 1.11 0.13 2.76
C ASN A 88 1.39 0.20 4.27
N CYS A 89 1.29 -0.92 5.02
CA CYS A 89 1.35 -0.87 6.48
C CYS A 89 2.36 -1.82 7.13
N CYS A 90 3.00 -2.72 6.39
CA CYS A 90 3.89 -3.72 6.96
C CYS A 90 5.36 -3.40 6.67
N ASP A 91 6.22 -3.50 7.69
CA ASP A 91 7.68 -3.44 7.54
C ASP A 91 8.23 -4.78 7.02
N ARG A 92 7.55 -5.88 7.38
CA ARG A 92 7.92 -7.24 7.03
C ARG A 92 6.69 -8.08 6.71
N ILE A 93 6.78 -8.87 5.66
CA ILE A 93 5.74 -9.80 5.22
C ILE A 93 6.28 -11.22 5.32
N VAL A 94 5.44 -12.14 5.82
CA VAL A 94 5.67 -13.58 5.80
C VAL A 94 4.55 -14.20 5.00
N VAL A 95 4.90 -14.84 3.89
CA VAL A 95 3.94 -15.55 3.03
C VAL A 95 3.90 -17.00 3.44
N MET A 96 2.71 -17.48 3.80
CA MET A 96 2.46 -18.88 4.16
C MET A 96 1.81 -19.61 2.99
N ASN A 97 2.31 -20.81 2.68
CA ASN A 97 1.69 -21.70 1.72
C ASN A 97 1.76 -23.15 2.24
N GLU A 98 0.63 -23.86 2.22
CA GLU A 98 0.53 -25.27 2.66
C GLU A 98 1.17 -25.53 4.04
N GLY A 99 1.01 -24.58 4.99
CA GLY A 99 1.53 -24.69 6.34
C GLY A 99 3.02 -24.42 6.50
N THR A 100 3.70 -23.98 5.45
CA THR A 100 5.13 -23.63 5.47
C THR A 100 5.34 -22.16 5.07
N VAL A 101 6.48 -21.58 5.47
CA VAL A 101 6.89 -20.26 5.00
C VAL A 101 7.37 -20.38 3.56
N PHE A 102 6.66 -19.73 2.64
CA PHE A 102 7.00 -19.67 1.22
C PHE A 102 8.01 -18.58 0.92
N ALA A 103 7.79 -17.39 1.46
CA ALA A 103 8.67 -16.23 1.32
C ALA A 103 8.56 -15.34 2.55
N GLU A 104 9.63 -14.61 2.84
CA GLU A 104 9.62 -13.61 3.90
C GLU A 104 10.59 -12.47 3.55
N GLY A 105 10.24 -11.24 3.95
CA GLY A 105 11.08 -10.07 3.72
C GLY A 105 10.31 -8.77 3.83
N THR A 106 10.92 -7.69 3.38
CA THR A 106 10.23 -6.40 3.19
C THR A 106 9.19 -6.51 2.08
N PRO A 107 8.17 -5.61 2.03
CA PRO A 107 7.22 -5.59 0.91
C PRO A 107 7.90 -5.61 -0.46
N ALA A 108 8.96 -4.81 -0.65
CA ALA A 108 9.72 -4.78 -1.91
C ALA A 108 10.32 -6.15 -2.27
N GLN A 109 10.90 -6.86 -1.29
CA GLN A 109 11.48 -8.18 -1.49
C GLN A 109 10.41 -9.23 -1.82
N VAL A 110 9.31 -9.25 -1.08
CA VAL A 110 8.24 -10.24 -1.27
C VAL A 110 7.50 -10.01 -2.58
N PHE A 111 7.15 -8.78 -2.91
CA PHE A 111 6.43 -8.47 -4.15
C PHE A 111 7.31 -8.54 -5.41
N ALA A 112 8.63 -8.63 -5.27
CA ALA A 112 9.52 -8.96 -6.39
C ALA A 112 9.23 -10.37 -6.98
N TYR A 113 8.68 -11.30 -6.16
CA TYR A 113 8.29 -12.65 -6.58
C TYR A 113 6.87 -12.72 -7.16
N ALA A 114 6.49 -11.77 -8.03
CA ALA A 114 5.13 -11.61 -8.52
C ALA A 114 4.55 -12.85 -9.21
N ASP A 115 5.35 -13.53 -10.04
CA ASP A 115 4.91 -14.72 -10.77
C ASP A 115 4.81 -15.94 -9.85
N GLU A 116 5.74 -16.10 -8.92
CA GLU A 116 5.72 -17.15 -7.90
C GLU A 116 4.54 -17.00 -6.95
N LEU A 117 4.26 -15.77 -6.47
CA LEU A 117 3.07 -15.48 -5.65
C LEU A 117 1.79 -15.84 -6.41
N LYS A 118 1.72 -15.51 -7.69
CA LYS A 118 0.59 -15.87 -8.54
C LYS A 118 0.44 -17.39 -8.69
N SER A 119 1.53 -18.15 -8.75
CA SER A 119 1.52 -19.61 -8.89
C SER A 119 0.88 -20.32 -7.68
N ILE A 120 0.94 -19.70 -6.49
CA ILE A 120 0.31 -20.19 -5.25
C ILE A 120 -1.06 -19.54 -4.98
N GLY A 121 -1.63 -18.83 -5.97
CA GLY A 121 -2.96 -18.21 -5.87
C GLY A 121 -3.00 -16.86 -5.17
N LEU A 122 -1.85 -16.28 -4.84
CA LEU A 122 -1.76 -14.93 -4.30
C LEU A 122 -1.58 -13.90 -5.43
N GLY A 123 -2.00 -12.67 -5.16
CA GLY A 123 -1.80 -11.54 -6.06
C GLY A 123 -0.59 -10.70 -5.65
N VAL A 124 -0.44 -9.60 -6.37
CA VAL A 124 0.42 -8.48 -5.99
C VAL A 124 -0.43 -7.22 -5.85
N PRO A 125 0.05 -6.15 -5.20
CA PRO A 125 -0.66 -4.88 -5.07
C PRO A 125 -1.18 -4.33 -6.39
N ALA A 126 -2.29 -3.59 -6.37
CA ALA A 126 -2.92 -3.03 -7.56
C ALA A 126 -1.97 -2.10 -8.33
N ALA A 127 -1.21 -1.28 -7.62
CA ALA A 127 -0.20 -0.40 -8.22
C ALA A 127 0.85 -1.20 -9.00
N GLN A 128 1.35 -2.28 -8.43
CA GLN A 128 2.34 -3.14 -9.11
C GLN A 128 1.74 -3.84 -10.33
N ARG A 129 0.48 -4.34 -10.24
CA ARG A 129 -0.19 -4.90 -11.42
C ARG A 129 -0.29 -3.90 -12.55
N MET A 130 -0.61 -2.64 -12.23
CA MET A 130 -0.67 -1.55 -13.19
C MET A 130 0.71 -1.24 -13.79
N ALA A 131 1.74 -1.14 -12.95
CA ALA A 131 3.12 -0.92 -13.39
C ALA A 131 3.57 -2.02 -14.37
N LEU A 132 3.33 -3.28 -14.05
CA LEU A 132 3.65 -4.42 -14.92
C LEU A 132 2.86 -4.39 -16.25
N ALA A 133 1.60 -3.94 -16.22
CA ALA A 133 0.80 -3.79 -17.43
C ALA A 133 1.31 -2.65 -18.32
N LEU A 134 1.71 -1.52 -17.72
CA LEU A 134 2.30 -0.40 -18.44
C LEU A 134 3.67 -0.76 -19.05
N ALA A 135 4.51 -1.49 -18.32
CA ALA A 135 5.78 -1.98 -18.85
C ALA A 135 5.60 -2.93 -20.04
N ARG A 136 4.55 -3.76 -20.04
CA ARG A 136 4.19 -4.62 -21.20
C ARG A 136 3.68 -3.81 -22.41
N ALA A 137 3.22 -2.58 -22.18
CA ALA A 137 2.83 -1.64 -23.21
C ALA A 137 3.98 -0.68 -23.60
N ASP A 138 5.23 -1.10 -23.34
CA ASP A 138 6.47 -0.37 -23.67
C ASP A 138 6.61 1.01 -22.98
N VAL A 139 5.91 1.23 -21.85
CA VAL A 139 6.14 2.42 -21.00
C VAL A 139 7.43 2.19 -20.19
N PRO A 140 8.43 3.07 -20.24
CA PRO A 140 9.75 2.86 -19.66
C PRO A 140 9.77 3.14 -18.14
N LEU A 141 9.11 2.29 -17.35
CA LEU A 141 9.03 2.37 -15.90
C LEU A 141 10.20 1.63 -15.23
N ARG A 142 10.69 2.20 -14.15
CA ARG A 142 11.56 1.49 -13.19
C ARG A 142 10.66 0.68 -12.26
N LEU A 143 10.55 -0.62 -12.45
CA LEU A 143 9.58 -1.47 -11.75
C LEU A 143 9.90 -1.73 -10.27
N ASP A 144 11.11 -1.43 -9.83
CA ASP A 144 11.52 -1.64 -8.44
C ASP A 144 10.79 -0.69 -7.49
N GLY A 145 10.13 -1.26 -6.48
CA GLY A 145 9.44 -0.48 -5.44
C GLY A 145 8.05 0.04 -5.81
N LEU A 146 7.52 -0.25 -7.01
CA LEU A 146 6.21 0.21 -7.47
C LEU A 146 5.06 -0.66 -6.94
N TYR A 147 4.93 -0.81 -5.63
CA TYR A 147 3.87 -1.60 -5.00
C TYR A 147 2.83 -0.75 -4.25
N THR A 148 3.01 0.58 -4.14
CA THR A 148 2.02 1.52 -3.61
C THR A 148 1.54 2.48 -4.69
N VAL A 149 0.37 3.08 -4.48
CA VAL A 149 -0.21 4.07 -5.42
C VAL A 149 0.70 5.30 -5.51
N GLU A 150 1.25 5.74 -4.38
CA GLU A 150 2.14 6.88 -4.30
C GLU A 150 3.42 6.64 -5.11
N SER A 151 4.08 5.49 -4.91
CA SER A 151 5.32 5.17 -5.63
C SER A 151 5.11 5.08 -7.15
N LEU A 152 3.97 4.54 -7.59
CA LEU A 152 3.64 4.49 -9.02
C LEU A 152 3.30 5.88 -9.57
N ALA A 153 2.59 6.70 -8.80
CA ALA A 153 2.24 8.07 -9.21
C ALA A 153 3.49 8.95 -9.38
N ASP A 154 4.46 8.83 -8.46
CA ASP A 154 5.72 9.55 -8.51
C ASP A 154 6.54 9.14 -9.75
N GLU A 155 6.68 7.84 -10.02
CA GLU A 155 7.40 7.34 -11.21
C GLU A 155 6.73 7.80 -12.51
N LEU A 156 5.39 7.80 -12.58
CA LEU A 156 4.67 8.30 -13.75
C LEU A 156 4.81 9.82 -13.91
N ALA A 157 4.82 10.57 -12.82
CA ALA A 157 5.04 12.03 -12.86
C ALA A 157 6.44 12.36 -13.38
N ASP A 158 7.46 11.64 -12.90
CA ASP A 158 8.85 11.82 -13.36
C ASP A 158 8.99 11.52 -14.86
N LEU A 159 8.33 10.49 -15.37
CA LEU A 159 8.31 10.19 -16.80
C LEU A 159 7.64 11.28 -17.64
N LEU A 160 6.51 11.83 -17.16
CA LEU A 160 5.79 12.90 -17.86
C LEU A 160 6.60 14.19 -17.90
N ILE A 161 7.30 14.52 -16.82
CA ILE A 161 8.18 15.70 -16.74
C ILE A 161 9.40 15.49 -17.63
N GLY A 162 10.05 14.33 -17.59
CA GLY A 162 11.20 14.02 -18.44
C GLY A 162 10.88 13.97 -19.93
N CYS A 163 9.63 13.63 -20.31
CA CYS A 163 9.18 13.70 -21.71
C CYS A 163 8.94 15.15 -22.20
N SER A 164 8.65 16.08 -21.29
CA SER A 164 8.42 17.49 -21.66
C SER A 164 9.72 18.24 -22.04
N ASP A 165 10.85 17.85 -21.44
CA ASP A 165 12.15 18.47 -21.74
C ASP A 165 12.83 17.90 -22.99
N GLY A 166 12.37 16.75 -23.49
CA GLY A 166 12.91 16.09 -24.70
C GLY A 166 12.30 16.56 -26.03
N SER A 167 11.18 17.29 -26.02
CA SER A 167 10.46 17.63 -27.26
C SER A 167 10.97 18.89 -27.99
N SER A 168 11.96 19.62 -27.43
CA SER A 168 12.53 20.80 -28.07
C SER A 168 13.73 20.52 -28.99
N ASN A 169 14.20 19.27 -29.14
CA ASN A 169 15.41 18.94 -29.90
C ASN A 169 15.18 18.05 -31.14
N VAL A 170 13.93 17.80 -31.56
CA VAL A 170 13.65 16.95 -32.76
C VAL A 170 13.34 17.74 -34.02
N SER A 171 13.16 19.08 -33.95
CA SER A 171 12.80 19.88 -35.10
C SER A 171 13.99 20.45 -35.94
N ASP A 172 15.24 20.28 -35.50
CA ASP A 172 16.40 20.86 -36.19
C ASP A 172 17.26 19.87 -36.99
N LYS A 173 16.96 18.57 -36.95
CA LYS A 173 17.70 17.56 -37.76
C LYS A 173 17.02 17.16 -39.07
N ALA A 174 15.82 17.64 -39.36
CA ALA A 174 15.09 17.33 -40.61
C ALA A 174 15.34 18.31 -41.77
N LYS A 175 16.12 19.41 -41.57
CA LYS A 175 16.38 20.42 -42.62
C LYS A 175 17.76 20.36 -43.26
N SER A 176 18.63 19.42 -42.91
CA SER A 176 20.00 19.38 -43.48
C SER A 176 20.29 18.20 -44.44
N LYS A 177 19.25 17.49 -44.92
CA LYS A 177 19.44 16.33 -45.82
C LYS A 177 18.80 16.47 -47.21
N THR A 178 18.39 17.68 -47.61
CA THR A 178 17.76 17.89 -48.94
C THR A 178 18.50 18.92 -49.81
N VAL A 179 19.82 19.05 -49.64
CA VAL A 179 20.65 19.78 -50.61
C VAL A 179 21.95 19.02 -50.80
N ALA A 180 21.95 17.98 -51.62
CA ALA A 180 23.13 17.45 -52.32
C ALA A 180 22.67 16.28 -53.23
N ARG A 181 21.94 16.60 -54.32
CA ARG A 181 21.84 15.76 -55.51
C ARG A 181 21.36 16.62 -56.66
N GLU A 182 22.28 17.35 -57.25
CA GLU A 182 22.27 17.79 -58.64
C GLU A 182 23.62 18.46 -58.83
N GLU A 183 24.51 17.74 -59.48
CA GLU A 183 25.52 18.21 -60.42
C GLU A 183 26.52 17.06 -60.65
N GLY A 184 26.55 16.57 -61.90
CA GLY A 184 27.56 15.66 -62.34
C GLY A 184 27.06 14.74 -63.47
N CYS A 185 27.05 15.30 -64.69
CA CYS A 185 27.18 14.73 -66.02
C CYS A 185 27.28 13.24 -66.17
#